data_6644be9d41c893a2b9cc67390117cf2a
#
_entry.id   6644be9d41c893a2b9cc67390117cf2a
#
_cell.length_a   1.000
_cell.length_b   1.000
_cell.length_c   1.000
_cell.angle_alpha   90.00
_cell.angle_beta   90.00
_cell.angle_gamma   90.00
#
_symmetry.space_group_name_H-M   'P 1'
#
loop_
_entity.id
_entity.type
_entity.pdbx_description
1 polymer ?
#
loop_
_entity_poly.entity_id
_entity_poly.type
_entity_poly.pdbx_seq_one_letter_code
_entity_poly.pdbx_strand_id
1 'polypeptide(L)'
;GAWSRACGEMAGVALPVTPVRRQILFTEPMDGLPPDLPFTIDFASSFYFHREGPGLLMGMSHPGERPGFALGTTDDWVPDLLEVASRRAPRIAEAGIKGGWAGLYEVTPDHNAIIGESERISRFLYATGFSGHGFLQGPAVGEILRDLVLERPPFVDIAPLSVGRFSDAMLRPEYNVV
;
A
#
# COMPACT_ATOMS: atom_id res chain seq x y z
N GLY A 1 -5.07 3.11 -9.09
CA GLY A 1 -4.62 3.83 -7.90
C GLY A 1 -5.77 4.47 -7.14
N ALA A 2 -5.49 5.48 -6.37
CA ALA A 2 -6.46 6.13 -5.48
C ALA A 2 -7.76 6.62 -6.16
N TRP A 3 -7.72 6.90 -7.44
CA TRP A 3 -8.88 7.34 -8.25
C TRP A 3 -9.62 6.20 -8.95
N SER A 4 -9.24 4.94 -8.71
CA SER A 4 -9.82 3.80 -9.43
C SER A 4 -11.33 3.69 -9.31
N ARG A 5 -11.90 4.02 -8.15
CA ARG A 5 -13.37 4.08 -7.98
C ARG A 5 -14.01 5.04 -8.98
N ALA A 6 -13.53 6.27 -9.04
CA ALA A 6 -14.07 7.29 -9.95
C ALA A 6 -13.87 6.89 -11.43
N CYS A 7 -12.70 6.36 -11.79
CA CYS A 7 -12.44 5.87 -13.15
C CYS A 7 -13.36 4.70 -13.52
N GLY A 8 -13.60 3.78 -12.60
CA GLY A 8 -14.55 2.68 -12.79
C GLY A 8 -15.98 3.19 -12.97
N GLU A 9 -16.43 4.12 -12.13
CA GLU A 9 -17.75 4.73 -12.21
C GLU A 9 -18.00 5.41 -13.56
N MET A 10 -17.01 6.11 -14.12
CA MET A 10 -17.08 6.72 -15.46
C MET A 10 -17.34 5.69 -16.57
N ALA A 11 -16.87 4.45 -16.38
CA ALA A 11 -17.09 3.33 -17.29
C ALA A 11 -18.27 2.44 -16.88
N GLY A 12 -18.99 2.74 -15.80
CA GLY A 12 -20.05 1.90 -15.27
C GLY A 12 -19.58 0.61 -14.58
N VAL A 13 -18.31 0.58 -14.16
CA VAL A 13 -17.68 -0.56 -13.45
C VAL A 13 -17.44 -0.17 -11.99
N ALA A 14 -18.04 -0.91 -11.04
CA ALA A 14 -17.83 -0.67 -9.63
C ALA A 14 -16.47 -1.25 -9.16
N LEU A 15 -15.56 -0.38 -8.75
CA LEU A 15 -14.27 -0.77 -8.15
C LEU A 15 -14.25 -0.27 -6.69
N PRO A 16 -14.37 -1.16 -5.69
CA PRO A 16 -14.47 -0.78 -4.27
C PRO A 16 -13.08 -0.41 -3.71
N VAL A 17 -12.51 0.65 -4.25
CA VAL A 17 -11.22 1.19 -3.84
C VAL A 17 -11.42 2.48 -3.05
N THR A 18 -10.79 2.56 -1.91
CA THR A 18 -10.85 3.71 -1.00
C THR A 18 -9.47 4.33 -0.87
N PRO A 19 -9.28 5.62 -1.20
CA PRO A 19 -8.02 6.31 -0.96
C PRO A 19 -7.81 6.56 0.54
N VAL A 20 -6.62 6.20 1.03
CA VAL A 20 -6.22 6.44 2.41
C VAL A 20 -4.80 7.00 2.42
N ARG A 21 -4.62 8.13 3.09
CA ARG A 21 -3.29 8.75 3.22
C ARG A 21 -2.35 7.84 4.01
N ARG A 22 -1.11 7.79 3.56
CA ARG A 22 0.02 7.23 4.30
C ARG A 22 1.14 8.24 4.33
N GLN A 23 1.77 8.38 5.47
CA GLN A 23 2.82 9.35 5.70
C GLN A 23 4.12 8.63 6.06
N ILE A 24 5.23 9.18 5.59
CA ILE A 24 6.56 8.70 5.93
C ILE A 24 7.41 9.85 6.47
N LEU A 25 8.39 9.50 7.27
CA LEU A 25 9.41 10.41 7.80
C LEU A 25 10.81 9.96 7.37
N PHE A 26 11.68 10.92 7.21
CA PHE A 26 13.11 10.71 7.03
C PHE A 26 13.85 11.13 8.28
N THR A 27 14.83 10.35 8.69
CA THR A 27 15.75 10.78 9.75
C THR A 27 16.86 11.67 9.18
N GLU A 28 17.47 12.47 10.05
CA GLU A 28 18.80 13.01 9.78
C GLU A 28 19.80 11.86 9.57
N PRO A 29 21.00 12.14 9.01
CA PRO A 29 22.02 11.13 8.86
C PRO A 29 22.33 10.39 10.16
N MET A 30 22.46 9.07 10.08
CA MET A 30 22.74 8.20 11.21
C MET A 30 24.04 7.43 11.00
N ASP A 31 25.01 7.62 11.89
CA ASP A 31 26.28 6.90 11.84
C ASP A 31 26.10 5.41 12.17
N GLY A 32 26.91 4.57 11.52
CA GLY A 32 26.98 3.14 11.80
C GLY A 32 25.72 2.35 11.43
N LEU A 33 24.94 2.84 10.46
CA LEU A 33 23.89 2.02 9.85
C LEU A 33 24.52 0.90 9.01
N PRO A 34 24.08 -0.37 9.18
CA PRO A 34 24.53 -1.46 8.32
C PRO A 34 24.26 -1.14 6.84
N PRO A 35 25.22 -1.40 5.93
CA PRO A 35 25.00 -1.15 4.50
C PRO A 35 23.89 -2.01 3.89
N ASP A 36 23.66 -3.17 4.46
CA ASP A 36 22.69 -4.20 4.08
C ASP A 36 21.48 -4.25 5.01
N LEU A 37 21.16 -3.14 5.68
CA LEU A 37 20.00 -3.07 6.57
C LEU A 37 18.72 -3.43 5.78
N PRO A 38 18.03 -4.52 6.15
CA PRO A 38 16.84 -4.95 5.42
C PRO A 38 15.67 -4.00 5.65
N PHE A 39 14.74 -3.99 4.70
CA PHE A 39 13.41 -3.43 4.95
C PHE A 39 12.77 -4.21 6.10
N THR A 40 12.49 -3.51 7.19
CA THR A 40 12.05 -4.12 8.45
C THR A 40 10.62 -3.67 8.77
N ILE A 41 9.74 -4.62 9.04
CA ILE A 41 8.33 -4.36 9.38
C ILE A 41 7.99 -5.04 10.70
N ASP A 42 7.36 -4.30 11.60
CA ASP A 42 6.63 -4.83 12.76
C ASP A 42 5.14 -4.87 12.44
N PHE A 43 4.62 -5.99 12.00
CA PHE A 43 3.22 -6.14 11.64
C PHE A 43 2.24 -5.93 12.80
N ALA A 44 2.70 -6.07 14.05
CA ALA A 44 1.85 -5.83 15.22
C ALA A 44 1.47 -4.35 15.38
N SER A 45 2.37 -3.44 14.99
CA SER A 45 2.19 -1.99 15.06
C SER A 45 2.08 -1.33 13.70
N SER A 46 2.28 -2.05 12.62
CA SER A 46 2.48 -1.56 11.26
C SER A 46 3.69 -0.61 11.09
N PHE A 47 4.58 -0.53 12.08
CA PHE A 47 5.79 0.24 12.00
C PHE A 47 6.80 -0.41 11.05
N TYR A 48 7.37 0.37 10.16
CA TYR A 48 8.41 -0.09 9.26
C TYR A 48 9.50 0.96 9.07
N PHE A 49 10.67 0.49 8.70
CA PHE A 49 11.77 1.34 8.31
C PHE A 49 12.71 0.62 7.35
N HIS A 50 13.45 1.40 6.59
CA HIS A 50 14.56 0.92 5.77
C HIS A 50 15.59 2.03 5.59
N ARG A 51 16.78 1.64 5.11
CA ARG A 51 17.82 2.61 4.80
C ARG A 51 17.42 3.50 3.64
N GLU A 52 17.59 4.81 3.80
CA GLU A 52 17.37 5.81 2.76
C GLU A 52 18.52 6.81 2.77
N GLY A 53 19.41 6.67 1.80
CA GLY A 53 20.66 7.45 1.76
C GLY A 53 21.51 7.28 3.02
N PRO A 54 21.90 8.38 3.71
CA PRO A 54 22.68 8.32 4.95
C PRO A 54 21.84 8.10 6.20
N GLY A 55 20.52 8.09 6.11
CA GLY A 55 19.57 7.92 7.21
C GLY A 55 18.58 6.79 6.95
N LEU A 56 17.41 6.90 7.55
CA LEU A 56 16.30 5.96 7.41
C LEU A 56 15.05 6.67 6.89
N LEU A 57 14.25 5.93 6.14
CA LEU A 57 12.84 6.20 5.93
C LEU A 57 12.06 5.33 6.90
N MET A 58 11.03 5.89 7.52
CA MET A 58 10.14 5.18 8.43
C MET A 58 8.69 5.59 8.24
N GLY A 59 7.80 4.67 8.53
CA GLY A 59 6.36 4.91 8.48
C GLY A 59 5.60 3.98 9.41
N MET A 60 4.33 4.31 9.59
CA MET A 60 3.39 3.51 10.37
C MET A 60 1.96 3.89 9.96
N SER A 61 1.06 2.93 9.93
CA SER A 61 -0.36 3.21 9.74
C SER A 61 -0.92 3.98 10.93
N HIS A 62 -1.56 5.12 10.66
CA HIS A 62 -2.24 5.89 11.71
C HIS A 62 -3.72 5.49 11.78
N PRO A 63 -4.21 4.93 12.92
CA PRO A 63 -5.60 4.46 13.04
C PRO A 63 -6.65 5.56 12.85
N GLY A 64 -6.27 6.81 13.15
CA GLY A 64 -7.13 7.99 12.98
C GLY A 64 -7.23 8.51 11.55
N GLU A 65 -6.49 7.94 10.60
CA GLU A 65 -6.47 8.43 9.22
C GLU A 65 -7.82 8.21 8.53
N ARG A 66 -8.40 9.28 8.02
CA ARG A 66 -9.69 9.24 7.33
C ARG A 66 -9.52 9.02 5.83
N PRO A 67 -10.39 8.20 5.22
CA PRO A 67 -10.42 8.07 3.78
C PRO A 67 -10.56 9.42 3.08
N GLY A 68 -9.81 9.62 2.00
CA GLY A 68 -9.86 10.86 1.23
C GLY A 68 -8.61 11.10 0.40
N PHE A 69 -8.55 12.26 -0.24
CA PHE A 69 -7.48 12.63 -1.17
C PHE A 69 -6.50 13.65 -0.58
N ALA A 70 -6.48 13.82 0.74
CA ALA A 70 -5.54 14.71 1.41
C ALA A 70 -4.10 14.22 1.20
N LEU A 71 -3.19 15.12 0.81
CA LEU A 71 -1.76 14.87 0.60
C LEU A 71 -0.86 15.72 1.51
N GLY A 72 -1.45 16.58 2.32
CA GLY A 72 -0.69 17.33 3.33
C GLY A 72 -0.18 16.42 4.44
N THR A 73 1.01 16.70 4.93
CA THR A 73 1.55 16.03 6.12
C THR A 73 0.95 16.62 7.40
N THR A 74 0.85 15.81 8.44
CA THR A 74 0.45 16.21 9.80
C THR A 74 1.42 15.59 10.80
N ASP A 75 1.52 16.16 11.98
CA ASP A 75 2.46 15.70 13.01
C ASP A 75 1.78 14.93 14.16
N ASP A 76 0.47 14.79 14.11
CA ASP A 76 -0.35 14.17 15.16
C ASP A 76 -0.07 12.67 15.39
N TRP A 77 0.44 11.98 14.40
CA TRP A 77 0.82 10.56 14.46
C TRP A 77 2.29 10.31 14.84
N VAL A 78 3.11 11.36 14.79
CA VAL A 78 4.56 11.27 15.03
C VAL A 78 4.90 10.78 16.43
N PRO A 79 4.23 11.25 17.51
CA PRO A 79 4.49 10.73 18.86
C PRO A 79 4.28 9.22 18.97
N ASP A 80 3.20 8.69 18.38
CA ASP A 80 2.88 7.25 18.39
C ASP A 80 3.94 6.45 17.62
N LEU A 81 4.37 6.96 16.47
CA LEU A 81 5.45 6.34 15.70
C LEU A 81 6.75 6.30 16.50
N LEU A 82 7.14 7.40 17.14
CA LEU A 82 8.37 7.47 17.93
C LEU A 82 8.30 6.57 19.17
N GLU A 83 7.15 6.43 19.79
CA GLU A 83 6.95 5.49 20.89
C GLU A 83 7.20 4.04 20.43
N VAL A 84 6.66 3.63 19.29
CA VAL A 84 6.91 2.30 18.73
C VAL A 84 8.37 2.15 18.33
N ALA A 85 8.94 3.13 17.64
CA ALA A 85 10.34 3.13 17.23
C ALA A 85 11.28 2.97 18.42
N SER A 86 11.03 3.66 19.54
CA SER A 86 11.85 3.56 20.76
C SER A 86 11.87 2.15 21.36
N ARG A 87 10.79 1.40 21.20
CA ARG A 87 10.70 0.02 21.68
C ARG A 87 11.30 -1.00 20.73
N ARG A 88 11.14 -0.81 19.42
CA ARG A 88 11.53 -1.78 18.38
C ARG A 88 12.93 -1.54 17.85
N ALA A 89 13.34 -0.30 17.71
CA ALA A 89 14.64 0.11 17.19
C ALA A 89 15.10 1.39 17.91
N PRO A 90 15.57 1.30 19.17
CA PRO A 90 15.82 2.46 20.03
C PRO A 90 16.70 3.54 19.40
N ARG A 91 17.69 3.15 18.60
CA ARG A 91 18.54 4.10 17.89
C ARG A 91 17.80 5.06 16.95
N ILE A 92 16.63 4.66 16.45
CA ILE A 92 15.81 5.51 15.57
C ILE A 92 15.21 6.67 16.37
N ALA A 93 14.79 6.40 17.60
CA ALA A 93 14.19 7.42 18.47
C ALA A 93 15.19 8.53 18.88
N GLU A 94 16.48 8.26 18.75
CA GLU A 94 17.56 9.24 19.03
C GLU A 94 17.89 10.11 17.82
N ALA A 95 17.41 9.71 16.62
CA ALA A 95 17.69 10.44 15.40
C ALA A 95 16.77 11.65 15.24
N GLY A 96 17.33 12.76 14.77
CA GLY A 96 16.52 13.90 14.32
C GLY A 96 15.64 13.55 13.13
N ILE A 97 14.48 14.21 13.03
CA ILE A 97 13.59 14.09 11.87
C ILE A 97 13.95 15.20 10.88
N LYS A 98 14.32 14.82 9.68
CA LYS A 98 14.66 15.75 8.59
C LYS A 98 13.43 16.27 7.86
N GLY A 99 12.35 15.47 7.78
CA GLY A 99 11.12 15.80 7.09
C GLY A 99 10.37 14.54 6.68
N GLY A 100 9.39 14.70 5.82
CA GLY A 100 8.57 13.60 5.34
C GLY A 100 7.67 14.00 4.19
N TRP A 101 6.90 13.07 3.67
CA TRP A 101 5.85 13.33 2.69
C TRP A 101 4.67 12.37 2.88
N ALA A 102 3.60 12.65 2.19
CA ALA A 102 2.39 11.83 2.20
C ALA A 102 2.05 11.34 0.80
N GLY A 103 1.48 10.14 0.72
CA GLY A 103 0.93 9.55 -0.48
C GLY A 103 -0.42 8.91 -0.22
N LEU A 104 -1.08 8.42 -1.26
CA LEU A 104 -2.36 7.74 -1.14
C LEU A 104 -2.20 6.25 -1.42
N TYR A 105 -2.59 5.44 -0.45
CA TYR A 105 -2.89 4.04 -0.69
C TYR A 105 -4.27 3.90 -1.31
N GLU A 106 -4.44 2.89 -2.09
CA GLU A 106 -5.67 2.44 -2.72
C GLU A 106 -6.17 1.18 -2.02
N VAL A 107 -7.00 1.36 -1.02
CA VAL A 107 -7.39 0.29 -0.11
C VAL A 107 -8.68 -0.38 -0.57
N THR A 108 -8.67 -1.71 -0.62
CA THR A 108 -9.85 -2.55 -0.85
C THR A 108 -10.43 -3.06 0.47
N PRO A 109 -11.68 -3.55 0.51
CA PRO A 109 -12.30 -4.04 1.75
C PRO A 109 -11.59 -5.21 2.41
N ASP A 110 -10.82 -6.00 1.65
CA ASP A 110 -10.06 -7.16 2.15
C ASP A 110 -8.53 -6.98 2.05
N HIS A 111 -8.08 -5.78 1.71
CA HIS A 111 -6.68 -5.41 1.50
C HIS A 111 -5.93 -6.20 0.41
N ASN A 112 -6.63 -6.95 -0.44
CA ASN A 112 -6.05 -7.60 -1.60
C ASN A 112 -6.36 -6.84 -2.88
N ALA A 113 -5.44 -6.93 -3.84
CA ALA A 113 -5.59 -6.31 -5.16
C ALA A 113 -6.85 -6.81 -5.89
N ILE A 114 -7.38 -5.96 -6.75
CA ILE A 114 -8.40 -6.32 -7.72
C ILE A 114 -7.73 -6.37 -9.08
N ILE A 115 -7.72 -7.55 -9.71
CA ILE A 115 -7.07 -7.77 -11.01
C ILE A 115 -8.02 -8.60 -11.88
N GLY A 116 -8.26 -8.15 -13.11
CA GLY A 116 -9.11 -8.89 -14.04
C GLY A 116 -9.69 -8.05 -15.15
N GLU A 117 -10.71 -8.60 -15.79
CA GLU A 117 -11.54 -7.94 -16.79
C GLU A 117 -12.96 -7.77 -16.26
N SER A 118 -13.61 -6.69 -16.64
CA SER A 118 -14.99 -6.43 -16.23
C SER A 118 -15.95 -7.38 -16.96
N GLU A 119 -16.84 -8.03 -16.21
CA GLU A 119 -17.91 -8.85 -16.75
C GLU A 119 -18.97 -8.03 -17.52
N ARG A 120 -19.04 -6.71 -17.24
CA ARG A 120 -20.04 -5.81 -17.82
C ARG A 120 -19.56 -5.08 -19.07
N ILE A 121 -18.27 -4.78 -19.14
CA ILE A 121 -17.65 -3.98 -20.20
C ILE A 121 -16.47 -4.78 -20.74
N SER A 122 -16.64 -5.33 -21.93
CA SER A 122 -15.58 -6.08 -22.60
C SER A 122 -14.33 -5.24 -22.79
N ARG A 123 -13.17 -5.82 -22.53
CA ARG A 123 -11.85 -5.19 -22.66
C ARG A 123 -11.59 -4.04 -21.68
N PHE A 124 -12.44 -3.89 -20.67
CA PHE A 124 -12.13 -3.04 -19.52
C PHE A 124 -11.33 -3.86 -18.49
N LEU A 125 -10.01 -3.80 -18.62
CA LEU A 125 -9.08 -4.47 -17.72
C LEU A 125 -8.77 -3.57 -16.52
N TYR A 126 -8.62 -4.16 -15.37
CA TYR A 126 -8.26 -3.44 -14.15
C TYR A 126 -7.18 -4.18 -13.36
N ALA A 127 -6.25 -3.41 -12.78
CA ALA A 127 -5.32 -3.83 -11.75
C ALA A 127 -5.15 -2.68 -10.77
N THR A 128 -5.73 -2.80 -9.58
CA THR A 128 -5.81 -1.73 -8.60
C THR A 128 -6.09 -2.26 -7.18
N GLY A 129 -6.10 -1.38 -6.19
CA GLY A 129 -6.47 -1.75 -4.83
C GLY A 129 -5.40 -2.57 -4.10
N PHE A 130 -4.13 -2.32 -4.38
CA PHE A 130 -3.01 -3.11 -3.84
C PHE A 130 -2.75 -2.91 -2.35
N SER A 131 -3.38 -1.94 -1.73
CA SER A 131 -3.38 -1.74 -0.27
C SER A 131 -1.98 -1.69 0.37
N GLY A 132 -0.98 -1.17 -0.36
CA GLY A 132 0.42 -1.08 0.06
C GLY A 132 1.37 -2.11 -0.56
N HIS A 133 0.87 -3.21 -1.13
CA HIS A 133 1.71 -4.31 -1.67
C HIS A 133 2.09 -4.17 -3.15
N GLY A 134 1.60 -3.12 -3.83
CA GLY A 134 1.67 -3.00 -5.29
C GLY A 134 3.07 -2.97 -5.87
N PHE A 135 4.04 -2.36 -5.19
CA PHE A 135 5.40 -2.28 -5.68
C PHE A 135 6.04 -3.68 -5.86
N LEU A 136 5.88 -4.54 -4.85
CA LEU A 136 6.42 -5.90 -4.88
C LEU A 136 5.69 -6.81 -5.88
N GLN A 137 4.40 -6.59 -6.06
CA GLN A 137 3.55 -7.38 -6.96
C GLN A 137 3.63 -6.93 -8.42
N GLY A 138 4.12 -5.71 -8.68
CA GLY A 138 4.14 -5.06 -9.99
C GLY A 138 4.66 -5.92 -11.15
N PRO A 139 5.80 -6.62 -11.04
CA PRO A 139 6.30 -7.47 -12.12
C PRO A 139 5.33 -8.59 -12.50
N ALA A 140 4.81 -9.34 -11.53
CA ALA A 140 3.84 -10.41 -11.77
C ALA A 140 2.52 -9.86 -12.33
N VAL A 141 2.05 -8.73 -11.83
CA VAL A 141 0.84 -8.05 -12.34
C VAL A 141 1.01 -7.60 -13.79
N GLY A 142 2.20 -7.13 -14.14
CA GLY A 142 2.53 -6.78 -15.53
C GLY A 142 2.40 -7.97 -16.48
N GLU A 143 2.86 -9.18 -16.08
CA GLU A 143 2.69 -10.40 -16.84
C GLU A 143 1.22 -10.82 -16.94
N ILE A 144 0.47 -10.76 -15.85
CA ILE A 144 -0.97 -11.03 -15.84
C ILE A 144 -1.70 -10.11 -16.81
N LEU A 145 -1.46 -8.81 -16.75
CA LEU A 145 -2.10 -7.85 -17.64
C LEU A 145 -1.72 -8.06 -19.10
N ARG A 146 -0.45 -8.38 -19.40
CA ARG A 146 -0.02 -8.76 -20.75
C ARG A 146 -0.86 -9.93 -21.27
N ASP A 147 -1.05 -10.97 -20.46
CA ASP A 147 -1.77 -12.15 -20.88
C ASP A 147 -3.27 -11.86 -21.10
N LEU A 148 -3.87 -11.08 -20.22
CA LEU A 148 -5.25 -10.61 -20.39
C LEU A 148 -5.42 -9.73 -21.65
N VAL A 149 -4.49 -8.83 -21.94
CA VAL A 149 -4.50 -8.01 -23.16
C VAL A 149 -4.41 -8.86 -24.39
N LEU A 150 -3.60 -9.90 -24.36
CA LEU A 150 -3.39 -10.84 -25.49
C LEU A 150 -4.40 -11.99 -25.53
N GLU A 151 -5.42 -11.96 -24.68
CA GLU A 151 -6.45 -13.02 -24.57
C GLU A 151 -5.85 -14.40 -24.29
N ARG A 152 -4.82 -14.44 -23.46
CA ARG A 152 -4.15 -15.65 -22.99
C ARG A 152 -4.49 -15.94 -21.54
N PRO A 153 -4.51 -17.20 -21.13
CA PRO A 153 -4.65 -17.51 -19.71
C PRO A 153 -3.42 -16.97 -18.94
N PRO A 154 -3.62 -16.24 -17.84
CA PRO A 154 -2.53 -15.86 -16.95
C PRO A 154 -1.79 -17.07 -16.38
N PHE A 155 -0.51 -16.90 -16.05
CA PHE A 155 0.33 -17.96 -15.48
C PHE A 155 -0.08 -18.40 -14.06
N VAL A 156 -0.97 -17.64 -13.41
CA VAL A 156 -1.56 -17.95 -12.09
C VAL A 156 -3.07 -17.80 -12.16
N ASP A 157 -3.78 -18.49 -11.27
CA ASP A 157 -5.22 -18.28 -11.11
C ASP A 157 -5.51 -16.91 -10.48
N ILE A 158 -6.18 -16.03 -11.22
CA ILE A 158 -6.59 -14.70 -10.78
C ILE A 158 -8.06 -14.61 -10.36
N ALA A 159 -8.82 -15.70 -10.42
CA ALA A 159 -10.22 -15.70 -9.98
C ALA A 159 -10.41 -15.18 -8.55
N PRO A 160 -9.53 -15.50 -7.59
CA PRO A 160 -9.57 -14.92 -6.24
C PRO A 160 -9.37 -13.40 -6.17
N LEU A 161 -8.83 -12.80 -7.24
CA LEU A 161 -8.58 -11.35 -7.33
C LEU A 161 -9.67 -10.62 -8.13
N SER A 162 -10.70 -11.33 -8.61
CA SER A 162 -11.84 -10.71 -9.29
C SER A 162 -12.58 -9.73 -8.36
N VAL A 163 -13.11 -8.65 -8.93
CA VAL A 163 -13.99 -7.72 -8.22
C VAL A 163 -15.29 -8.38 -7.75
N GLY A 164 -15.74 -9.46 -8.42
CA GLY A 164 -16.93 -10.22 -8.05
C GLY A 164 -16.89 -10.79 -6.63
N ARG A 165 -15.68 -11.08 -6.09
CA ARG A 165 -15.51 -11.62 -4.72
C ARG A 165 -16.18 -10.79 -3.62
N PHE A 166 -16.35 -9.49 -3.84
CA PHE A 166 -16.99 -8.61 -2.87
C PHE A 166 -18.52 -8.77 -2.84
N SER A 167 -19.12 -9.23 -3.94
CA SER A 167 -20.55 -9.53 -4.01
C SER A 167 -20.86 -10.91 -3.42
N ASP A 168 -19.97 -11.86 -3.59
CA ASP A 168 -20.17 -13.26 -3.20
C ASP A 168 -19.75 -13.56 -1.75
N ALA A 169 -19.39 -12.53 -0.98
CA ALA A 169 -18.86 -12.65 0.39
C ALA A 169 -17.65 -13.59 0.51
N MET A 170 -16.89 -13.76 -0.56
CA MET A 170 -15.68 -14.59 -0.61
C MET A 170 -14.41 -13.79 -0.26
N LEU A 171 -14.53 -12.92 0.72
CA LEU A 171 -13.42 -12.09 1.20
C LEU A 171 -12.30 -12.97 1.76
N ARG A 172 -11.06 -12.59 1.43
CA ARG A 172 -9.83 -13.20 1.97
C ARG A 172 -8.99 -12.10 2.61
N PRO A 173 -9.31 -11.67 3.84
CA PRO A 173 -8.65 -10.53 4.44
C PRO A 173 -7.13 -10.72 4.56
N GLU A 174 -6.36 -9.73 4.08
CA GLU A 174 -4.94 -9.61 4.35
C GLU A 174 -4.76 -8.75 5.61
N TYR A 175 -4.04 -9.28 6.58
CA TYR A 175 -3.83 -8.61 7.88
C TYR A 175 -2.44 -7.99 8.01
N ASN A 176 -1.49 -8.37 7.15
CA ASN A 176 -0.12 -7.85 7.17
C ASN A 176 -0.02 -6.56 6.34
N VAL A 177 -0.77 -5.54 6.74
CA VAL A 177 -0.79 -4.22 6.08
C VAL A 177 -0.03 -3.18 6.91
N VAL A 178 0.62 -2.23 6.22
CA VAL A 178 1.40 -1.13 6.79
C VAL A 178 0.97 0.22 6.26
#